data_ea7ff7bb68a19ab363b06f5eae258301
#
_entry.id   ea7ff7bb68a19ab363b06f5eae258301
#
_cell.length_a   1.000
_cell.length_b   1.000
_cell.length_c   1.000
_cell.angle_alpha   90.00
_cell.angle_beta   90.00
_cell.angle_gamma   90.00
#
_symmetry.space_group_name_H-M   'P 1'
#
loop_
_entity.id
_entity.type
_entity.pdbx_description
1 polymer ?
#
loop_
_entity_poly.entity_id
_entity_poly.type
_entity_poly.pdbx_seq_one_letter_code
_entity_poly.pdbx_strand_id
1 'polypeptide(L)'
;IMRLNKFLARAGQASRRKCDQLIESSKVFINGQVMKNFAYQVNPEDVVVCDGVPIDSIPKCRVYLVNKLKGYISTSSDPQGRKKVIDLIKSRDRLFTVGRLDRDTTGIILVTNDGQLANNLMHPRNQIEKVYLVATKIDISHSEFNALAKGLKLDKQNTAYGKIVRLGKKGGLIHWKVILYEGKNHEVKRIFKALGSAVIHLHRESFAGITADNISPGKYRELHKNEIYELLQSNGLTEKD
;
A
#
# COMPACT_ATOMS: atom_id res chain seq x y z
N ILE A 1 -9.03 17.61 -14.91
CA ILE A 1 -10.27 16.92 -15.28
C ILE A 1 -10.18 15.49 -14.77
N MET A 2 -11.19 15.02 -14.04
CA MET A 2 -11.15 13.74 -13.31
C MET A 2 -12.50 13.01 -13.44
N ARG A 3 -12.49 11.68 -13.63
CA ARG A 3 -13.74 10.90 -13.66
C ARG A 3 -14.53 11.05 -12.36
N LEU A 4 -15.85 11.14 -12.47
CA LEU A 4 -16.76 11.42 -11.35
C LEU A 4 -16.58 10.50 -10.16
N ASN A 5 -16.50 9.19 -10.36
CA ASN A 5 -16.28 8.25 -9.26
C ASN A 5 -14.93 8.45 -8.55
N LYS A 6 -13.88 8.86 -9.31
CA LYS A 6 -12.56 9.18 -8.74
C LYS A 6 -12.61 10.48 -7.94
N PHE A 7 -13.34 11.50 -8.46
CA PHE A 7 -13.57 12.77 -7.79
C PHE A 7 -14.28 12.57 -6.45
N LEU A 8 -15.42 11.87 -6.44
CA LEU A 8 -16.19 11.56 -5.23
C LEU A 8 -15.35 10.79 -4.19
N ALA A 9 -14.60 9.79 -4.64
CA ALA A 9 -13.73 9.03 -3.76
C ALA A 9 -12.57 9.88 -3.18
N ARG A 10 -12.01 10.81 -3.97
CA ARG A 10 -10.97 11.74 -3.53
C ARG A 10 -11.52 12.80 -2.56
N ALA A 11 -12.77 13.21 -2.75
CA ALA A 11 -13.50 14.06 -1.82
C ALA A 11 -13.90 13.34 -0.52
N GLY A 12 -13.56 12.06 -0.37
CA GLY A 12 -13.78 11.31 0.88
C GLY A 12 -15.16 10.68 1.01
N GLN A 13 -16.06 10.81 0.00
CA GLN A 13 -17.45 10.35 0.09
C GLN A 13 -17.53 8.82 0.33
N ALA A 14 -16.84 8.02 -0.47
CA ALA A 14 -16.83 6.57 -0.33
C ALA A 14 -15.65 5.92 -1.09
N SER A 15 -15.59 4.58 -1.15
CA SER A 15 -14.71 3.90 -2.10
C SER A 15 -15.19 4.12 -3.53
N ARG A 16 -14.30 4.01 -4.54
CA ARG A 16 -14.68 4.19 -5.95
C ARG A 16 -15.87 3.32 -6.34
N ARG A 17 -15.88 2.03 -5.96
CA ARG A 17 -17.01 1.11 -6.21
C ARG A 17 -18.30 1.56 -5.51
N LYS A 18 -18.22 2.09 -4.30
CA LYS A 18 -19.39 2.63 -3.60
C LYS A 18 -19.85 3.95 -4.24
N CYS A 19 -18.93 4.77 -4.74
CA CYS A 19 -19.28 5.96 -5.51
C CYS A 19 -20.01 5.60 -6.83
N ASP A 20 -19.59 4.51 -7.50
CA ASP A 20 -20.32 3.99 -8.66
C ASP A 20 -21.78 3.64 -8.28
N GLN A 21 -22.00 2.99 -7.15
CA GLN A 21 -23.35 2.69 -6.63
C GLN A 21 -24.15 3.95 -6.31
N LEU A 22 -23.52 5.02 -5.79
CA LEU A 22 -24.19 6.31 -5.54
C LEU A 22 -24.61 6.99 -6.84
N ILE A 23 -23.78 6.93 -7.87
CA ILE A 23 -24.08 7.45 -9.21
C ILE A 23 -25.26 6.67 -9.81
N GLU A 24 -25.20 5.34 -9.77
CA GLU A 24 -26.25 4.46 -10.29
C GLU A 24 -27.59 4.69 -9.60
N SER A 25 -27.59 4.86 -8.28
CA SER A 25 -28.80 5.11 -7.48
C SER A 25 -29.29 6.57 -7.52
N SER A 26 -28.83 7.37 -8.50
CA SER A 26 -29.29 8.76 -8.69
C SER A 26 -29.04 9.70 -7.50
N LYS A 27 -28.02 9.41 -6.69
CA LYS A 27 -27.66 10.22 -5.51
C LYS A 27 -26.62 11.29 -5.81
N VAL A 28 -26.16 11.39 -7.06
CA VAL A 28 -25.16 12.37 -7.48
C VAL A 28 -25.77 13.36 -8.45
N PHE A 29 -25.56 14.63 -8.17
CA PHE A 29 -26.04 15.75 -8.99
C PHE A 29 -24.86 16.60 -9.42
N ILE A 30 -24.90 17.08 -10.65
CA ILE A 30 -23.94 18.03 -11.19
C ILE A 30 -24.73 19.20 -11.76
N ASN A 31 -24.45 20.41 -11.28
CA ASN A 31 -25.14 21.63 -11.66
C ASN A 31 -26.69 21.51 -11.54
N GLY A 32 -27.13 20.85 -10.46
CA GLY A 32 -28.56 20.62 -10.16
C GLY A 32 -29.23 19.48 -10.92
N GLN A 33 -28.54 18.81 -11.84
CA GLN A 33 -29.08 17.69 -12.62
C GLN A 33 -28.52 16.34 -12.15
N VAL A 34 -29.39 15.31 -12.09
CA VAL A 34 -28.98 13.95 -11.75
C VAL A 34 -27.95 13.43 -12.77
N MET A 35 -26.80 12.98 -12.26
CA MET A 35 -25.73 12.43 -13.10
C MET A 35 -25.66 10.91 -12.92
N LYS A 36 -25.88 10.16 -14.02
CA LYS A 36 -25.76 8.69 -14.09
C LYS A 36 -24.59 8.22 -14.96
N ASN A 37 -23.87 9.13 -15.61
CA ASN A 37 -22.75 8.78 -16.47
C ASN A 37 -21.49 8.57 -15.63
N PHE A 38 -21.06 7.33 -15.47
CA PHE A 38 -19.81 6.96 -14.75
C PHE A 38 -18.55 7.54 -15.41
N ALA A 39 -18.59 7.82 -16.72
CA ALA A 39 -17.46 8.35 -17.47
C ALA A 39 -17.38 9.87 -17.43
N TYR A 40 -18.38 10.55 -16.82
CA TYR A 40 -18.39 12.00 -16.72
C TYR A 40 -17.07 12.52 -16.12
N GLN A 41 -16.53 13.56 -16.75
CA GLN A 41 -15.29 14.22 -16.32
C GLN A 41 -15.67 15.51 -15.60
N VAL A 42 -15.45 15.56 -14.30
CA VAL A 42 -15.77 16.73 -13.47
C VAL A 42 -14.84 17.88 -13.84
N ASN A 43 -15.46 19.02 -14.18
CA ASN A 43 -14.77 20.27 -14.47
C ASN A 43 -14.61 21.12 -13.20
N PRO A 44 -13.65 22.07 -13.17
CA PRO A 44 -13.44 22.96 -12.02
C PRO A 44 -14.69 23.78 -11.62
N GLU A 45 -15.52 24.12 -12.60
CA GLU A 45 -16.72 24.95 -12.42
C GLU A 45 -17.96 24.14 -11.98
N ASP A 46 -17.87 22.79 -11.98
CA ASP A 46 -19.03 21.96 -11.67
C ASP A 46 -19.37 22.01 -10.17
N VAL A 47 -20.62 22.29 -9.90
CA VAL A 47 -21.19 22.14 -8.55
C VAL A 47 -21.66 20.71 -8.38
N VAL A 48 -20.92 19.95 -7.57
CA VAL A 48 -21.17 18.52 -7.32
C VAL A 48 -21.86 18.33 -5.97
N VAL A 49 -22.99 17.62 -5.96
CA VAL A 49 -23.69 17.22 -4.73
C VAL A 49 -23.79 15.70 -4.69
N CYS A 50 -23.43 15.10 -3.59
CA CYS A 50 -23.47 13.64 -3.39
C CYS A 50 -24.26 13.28 -2.14
N ASP A 51 -25.33 12.48 -2.30
CA ASP A 51 -26.22 12.06 -1.20
C ASP A 51 -26.76 13.26 -0.38
N GLY A 52 -27.10 14.36 -1.06
CA GLY A 52 -27.58 15.61 -0.47
C GLY A 52 -26.50 16.53 0.11
N VAL A 53 -25.23 16.14 0.08
CA VAL A 53 -24.10 16.92 0.61
C VAL A 53 -23.32 17.58 -0.51
N PRO A 54 -23.19 18.92 -0.55
CA PRO A 54 -22.30 19.61 -1.49
C PRO A 54 -20.86 19.23 -1.26
N ILE A 55 -20.08 19.14 -2.35
CA ILE A 55 -18.64 18.88 -2.30
C ILE A 55 -17.90 20.18 -2.64
N ASP A 56 -17.57 20.94 -1.62
CA ASP A 56 -16.95 22.27 -1.78
C ASP A 56 -15.44 22.20 -2.00
N SER A 57 -14.79 21.11 -1.55
CA SER A 57 -13.35 20.95 -1.69
C SER A 57 -12.89 19.49 -1.64
N ILE A 58 -11.74 19.26 -2.27
CA ILE A 58 -11.02 17.99 -2.14
C ILE A 58 -10.03 18.12 -0.97
N PRO A 59 -10.00 17.17 -0.01
CA PRO A 59 -9.03 17.18 1.07
C PRO A 59 -7.59 17.25 0.56
N LYS A 60 -6.73 17.97 1.29
CA LYS A 60 -5.29 18.00 0.99
C LYS A 60 -4.72 16.57 1.06
N CYS A 61 -3.76 16.28 0.18
CA CYS A 61 -3.04 15.02 0.24
C CYS A 61 -2.32 14.89 1.59
N ARG A 62 -2.56 13.76 2.28
CA ARG A 62 -1.88 13.36 3.51
C ARG A 62 -1.28 11.99 3.33
N VAL A 63 -0.07 11.83 3.81
CA VAL A 63 0.66 10.55 3.81
C VAL A 63 1.20 10.29 5.20
N TYR A 64 0.89 9.13 5.73
CA TYR A 64 1.35 8.70 7.04
C TYR A 64 2.28 7.51 6.88
N LEU A 65 3.42 7.56 7.55
CA LEU A 65 4.33 6.45 7.72
C LEU A 65 3.97 5.72 9.01
N VAL A 66 3.60 4.44 8.92
CA VAL A 66 3.17 3.63 10.05
C VAL A 66 4.15 2.48 10.26
N ASN A 67 4.60 2.27 11.49
CA ASN A 67 5.32 1.05 11.89
C ASN A 67 4.29 0.02 12.41
N LYS A 68 3.82 -0.82 11.50
CA LYS A 68 2.72 -1.77 11.73
C LYS A 68 3.10 -2.86 12.72
N LEU A 69 2.25 -3.07 13.71
CA LEU A 69 2.31 -4.22 14.62
C LEU A 69 1.72 -5.50 14.00
N LYS A 70 2.14 -6.64 14.53
CA LYS A 70 1.47 -7.93 14.32
C LYS A 70 0.01 -7.85 14.80
N GLY A 71 -0.90 -8.53 14.09
CA GLY A 71 -2.32 -8.56 14.42
C GLY A 71 -3.20 -7.54 13.70
N TYR A 72 -2.61 -6.48 13.13
CA TYR A 72 -3.33 -5.48 12.34
C TYR A 72 -3.41 -5.89 10.86
N ILE A 73 -4.56 -5.67 10.23
CA ILE A 73 -4.77 -5.96 8.81
C ILE A 73 -4.69 -4.69 7.95
N SER A 74 -4.21 -4.83 6.72
CA SER A 74 -4.04 -3.74 5.75
C SER A 74 -5.28 -3.62 4.85
N THR A 75 -6.37 -3.12 5.41
CA THR A 75 -7.62 -2.84 4.70
C THR A 75 -8.28 -1.57 5.24
N SER A 76 -9.10 -0.91 4.43
CA SER A 76 -9.93 0.23 4.86
C SER A 76 -11.28 -0.21 5.43
N SER A 77 -11.73 -1.45 5.18
CA SER A 77 -12.98 -1.99 5.70
C SER A 77 -12.82 -3.47 6.04
N ASP A 78 -13.41 -3.90 7.13
CA ASP A 78 -13.39 -5.30 7.55
C ASP A 78 -14.71 -5.70 8.21
N PRO A 79 -15.49 -6.61 7.59
CA PRO A 79 -16.76 -7.07 8.16
C PRO A 79 -16.62 -7.85 9.48
N GLN A 80 -15.42 -8.38 9.76
CA GLN A 80 -15.14 -9.17 10.97
C GLN A 80 -14.67 -8.31 12.15
N GLY A 81 -14.59 -6.99 12.00
CA GLY A 81 -14.20 -6.08 13.07
C GLY A 81 -12.75 -6.21 13.56
N ARG A 82 -11.85 -6.79 12.75
CA ARG A 82 -10.43 -6.92 13.13
C ARG A 82 -9.74 -5.56 13.14
N LYS A 83 -8.71 -5.42 13.97
CA LYS A 83 -7.90 -4.19 14.05
C LYS A 83 -7.24 -3.88 12.70
N LYS A 84 -7.49 -2.69 12.16
CA LYS A 84 -6.94 -2.23 10.88
C LYS A 84 -5.77 -1.29 11.11
N VAL A 85 -4.81 -1.26 10.19
CA VAL A 85 -3.67 -0.32 10.24
C VAL A 85 -4.14 1.13 10.31
N ILE A 86 -5.20 1.47 9.57
CA ILE A 86 -5.74 2.83 9.54
C ILE A 86 -6.33 3.27 10.88
N ASP A 87 -6.75 2.34 11.75
CA ASP A 87 -7.30 2.65 13.09
C ASP A 87 -6.22 3.19 14.05
N LEU A 88 -4.93 3.02 13.73
CA LEU A 88 -3.82 3.60 14.49
C LEU A 88 -3.73 5.13 14.31
N ILE A 89 -4.29 5.66 13.21
CA ILE A 89 -4.12 7.05 12.79
C ILE A 89 -5.34 7.86 13.23
N LYS A 90 -5.11 8.92 13.99
CA LYS A 90 -6.15 9.88 14.36
C LYS A 90 -6.36 10.87 13.21
N SER A 91 -7.26 10.56 12.30
CA SER A 91 -7.63 11.43 11.18
C SER A 91 -9.14 11.36 10.91
N ARG A 92 -9.71 12.46 10.40
CA ARG A 92 -11.09 12.51 9.88
C ARG A 92 -11.15 12.12 8.40
N ASP A 93 -10.00 12.09 7.72
CA ASP A 93 -9.92 11.75 6.31
C ASP A 93 -10.22 10.26 6.09
N ARG A 94 -10.77 9.95 4.95
CA ARG A 94 -10.89 8.57 4.49
C ARG A 94 -9.52 8.04 4.05
N LEU A 95 -8.92 7.22 4.88
CA LEU A 95 -7.59 6.66 4.69
C LEU A 95 -7.61 5.24 4.12
N PHE A 96 -6.53 4.88 3.41
CA PHE A 96 -6.26 3.52 2.95
C PHE A 96 -4.75 3.26 2.86
N THR A 97 -4.37 1.98 2.93
CA THR A 97 -2.97 1.58 2.92
C THR A 97 -2.39 1.58 1.50
N VAL A 98 -1.14 1.98 1.36
CA VAL A 98 -0.34 1.83 0.14
C VAL A 98 0.24 0.41 0.13
N GLY A 99 -0.40 -0.47 -0.61
CA GLY A 99 -0.11 -1.88 -0.57
C GLY A 99 -0.62 -2.57 0.69
N ARG A 100 -0.10 -3.77 0.90
CA ARG A 100 -0.55 -4.61 2.01
C ARG A 100 0.64 -5.28 2.70
N LEU A 101 0.51 -5.43 4.01
CA LEU A 101 1.27 -6.37 4.81
C LEU A 101 0.29 -7.36 5.43
N ASP A 102 0.67 -8.61 5.50
CA ASP A 102 -0.13 -9.65 6.15
C ASP A 102 -0.36 -9.34 7.63
N ARG A 103 -1.37 -9.96 8.23
CA ARG A 103 -1.71 -9.77 9.64
C ARG A 103 -0.54 -10.03 10.60
N ASP A 104 0.28 -11.02 10.30
CA ASP A 104 1.43 -11.45 11.10
C ASP A 104 2.75 -10.77 10.70
N THR A 105 2.76 -10.01 9.59
CA THR A 105 3.91 -9.22 9.14
C THR A 105 3.93 -7.87 9.85
N THR A 106 5.12 -7.44 10.27
CA THR A 106 5.35 -6.14 10.91
C THR A 106 6.11 -5.18 10.00
N GLY A 107 6.27 -3.93 10.43
CA GLY A 107 7.14 -2.95 9.78
C GLY A 107 6.42 -1.88 8.99
N ILE A 108 7.13 -1.27 8.07
CA ILE A 108 6.73 -0.04 7.40
C ILE A 108 5.58 -0.25 6.42
N ILE A 109 4.56 0.57 6.57
CA ILE A 109 3.48 0.73 5.59
C ILE A 109 3.07 2.20 5.50
N LEU A 110 2.86 2.69 4.28
CA LEU A 110 2.28 4.00 4.05
C LEU A 110 0.76 3.93 4.05
N VAL A 111 0.15 4.98 4.57
CA VAL A 111 -1.30 5.18 4.58
C VAL A 111 -1.58 6.58 4.05
N THR A 112 -2.57 6.72 3.17
CA THR A 112 -2.86 8.01 2.52
C THR A 112 -4.36 8.18 2.24
N ASN A 113 -4.79 9.41 1.98
CA ASN A 113 -6.08 9.74 1.39
C ASN A 113 -5.99 10.00 -0.13
N ASP A 114 -4.79 9.94 -0.73
CA ASP A 114 -4.58 10.16 -2.16
C ASP A 114 -4.42 8.83 -2.93
N GLY A 115 -5.45 8.50 -3.73
CA GLY A 115 -5.47 7.27 -4.52
C GLY A 115 -4.53 7.29 -5.72
N GLN A 116 -4.11 8.47 -6.21
CA GLN A 116 -3.15 8.55 -7.31
C GLN A 116 -1.76 8.21 -6.80
N LEU A 117 -1.34 8.85 -5.70
CA LEU A 117 -0.08 8.55 -5.02
C LEU A 117 0.01 7.05 -4.66
N ALA A 118 -1.06 6.50 -4.07
CA ALA A 118 -1.10 5.08 -3.73
C ALA A 118 -0.93 4.18 -4.96
N ASN A 119 -1.62 4.51 -6.06
CA ASN A 119 -1.50 3.75 -7.30
C ASN A 119 -0.08 3.81 -7.87
N ASN A 120 0.54 4.99 -7.89
CA ASN A 120 1.90 5.18 -8.38
C ASN A 120 2.91 4.33 -7.58
N LEU A 121 2.78 4.29 -6.26
CA LEU A 121 3.66 3.50 -5.40
C LEU A 121 3.36 1.99 -5.41
N MET A 122 2.18 1.56 -5.86
CA MET A 122 1.80 0.15 -5.89
C MET A 122 1.90 -0.50 -7.27
N HIS A 123 1.88 0.30 -8.34
CA HIS A 123 1.79 -0.26 -9.68
C HIS A 123 3.08 -1.03 -10.05
N PRO A 124 2.99 -2.28 -10.50
CA PRO A 124 4.16 -3.13 -10.77
C PRO A 124 5.18 -2.53 -11.75
N ARG A 125 4.71 -1.72 -12.73
CA ARG A 125 5.59 -1.04 -13.70
C ARG A 125 6.64 -0.11 -13.05
N ASN A 126 6.33 0.43 -11.86
CA ASN A 126 7.18 1.41 -11.20
C ASN A 126 8.26 0.74 -10.33
N GLN A 127 8.25 -0.58 -10.21
CA GLN A 127 9.28 -1.40 -9.55
C GLN A 127 9.76 -0.83 -8.21
N ILE A 128 8.81 -0.37 -7.38
CA ILE A 128 9.11 0.23 -6.08
C ILE A 128 9.80 -0.78 -5.17
N GLU A 129 10.96 -0.41 -4.66
CA GLU A 129 11.75 -1.27 -3.78
C GLU A 129 11.06 -1.52 -2.44
N LYS A 130 11.16 -2.76 -1.99
CA LYS A 130 10.69 -3.25 -0.69
C LYS A 130 11.77 -4.10 -0.06
N VAL A 131 12.22 -3.71 1.12
CA VAL A 131 13.24 -4.44 1.88
C VAL A 131 12.61 -5.13 3.06
N TYR A 132 12.87 -6.42 3.20
CA TYR A 132 12.34 -7.24 4.27
C TYR A 132 13.46 -7.87 5.09
N LEU A 133 13.29 -7.91 6.39
CA LEU A 133 14.06 -8.75 7.31
C LEU A 133 13.25 -10.01 7.59
N VAL A 134 13.85 -11.15 7.36
CA VAL A 134 13.22 -12.46 7.46
C VAL A 134 14.00 -13.31 8.45
N ALA A 135 13.31 -14.06 9.30
CA ALA A 135 13.93 -15.07 10.16
C ALA A 135 13.35 -16.46 9.85
N THR A 136 14.24 -17.45 9.74
CA THR A 136 13.91 -18.86 9.45
C THR A 136 14.62 -19.80 10.42
N LYS A 137 14.12 -21.04 10.55
CA LYS A 137 14.82 -22.10 11.30
C LYS A 137 15.81 -22.87 10.43
N ILE A 138 15.48 -23.06 9.16
CA ILE A 138 16.26 -23.82 8.18
C ILE A 138 17.10 -22.84 7.38
N ASP A 139 18.39 -23.12 7.27
CA ASP A 139 19.33 -22.39 6.42
C ASP A 139 19.06 -22.73 4.94
N ILE A 140 19.41 -21.83 4.06
CA ILE A 140 19.29 -21.97 2.62
C ILE A 140 20.69 -21.84 2.02
N SER A 141 21.05 -22.74 1.12
CA SER A 141 22.38 -22.73 0.49
C SER A 141 22.56 -21.50 -0.41
N HIS A 142 23.81 -21.13 -0.62
CA HIS A 142 24.16 -19.99 -1.47
C HIS A 142 23.63 -20.13 -2.91
N SER A 143 23.65 -21.35 -3.45
CA SER A 143 23.12 -21.63 -4.80
C SER A 143 21.60 -21.44 -4.87
N GLU A 144 20.87 -21.82 -3.81
CA GLU A 144 19.42 -21.72 -3.75
C GLU A 144 18.95 -20.27 -3.64
N PHE A 145 19.52 -19.45 -2.74
CA PHE A 145 19.04 -18.08 -2.65
C PHE A 145 19.48 -17.20 -3.83
N ASN A 146 20.55 -17.52 -4.53
CA ASN A 146 20.94 -16.86 -5.79
C ASN A 146 19.94 -17.14 -6.93
N ALA A 147 19.14 -18.20 -6.85
CA ALA A 147 18.12 -18.49 -7.83
C ALA A 147 17.06 -17.37 -7.93
N LEU A 148 16.83 -16.61 -6.85
CA LEU A 148 15.87 -15.49 -6.87
C LEU A 148 16.30 -14.38 -7.84
N ALA A 149 17.60 -14.12 -7.99
CA ALA A 149 18.11 -13.12 -8.93
C ALA A 149 17.90 -13.53 -10.40
N LYS A 150 17.85 -14.83 -10.67
CA LYS A 150 17.65 -15.41 -12.02
C LYS A 150 16.17 -15.68 -12.34
N GLY A 151 15.30 -15.55 -11.35
CA GLY A 151 13.88 -15.86 -11.43
C GLY A 151 13.54 -17.21 -10.80
N LEU A 152 12.97 -17.16 -9.59
CA LEU A 152 12.54 -18.33 -8.84
C LEU A 152 11.08 -18.63 -9.17
N LYS A 153 10.78 -19.81 -9.68
CA LYS A 153 9.41 -20.27 -9.90
C LYS A 153 8.72 -20.53 -8.57
N LEU A 154 7.64 -19.82 -8.29
CA LEU A 154 6.81 -20.00 -7.10
C LEU A 154 5.67 -21.00 -7.34
N ASP A 155 5.15 -21.02 -8.56
CA ASP A 155 4.15 -21.95 -9.09
C ASP A 155 4.15 -21.91 -10.63
N LYS A 156 3.12 -22.55 -11.27
CA LYS A 156 3.01 -22.63 -12.74
C LYS A 156 2.92 -21.27 -13.44
N GLN A 157 2.41 -20.24 -12.76
CA GLN A 157 2.11 -18.92 -13.34
C GLN A 157 2.98 -17.79 -12.78
N ASN A 158 3.64 -18.01 -11.65
CA ASN A 158 4.34 -16.97 -10.93
C ASN A 158 5.83 -17.27 -10.78
N THR A 159 6.64 -16.33 -11.25
CA THR A 159 8.08 -16.27 -11.01
C THR A 159 8.36 -15.03 -10.16
N ALA A 160 9.21 -15.16 -9.14
CA ALA A 160 9.67 -14.05 -8.32
C ALA A 160 11.10 -13.66 -8.69
N TYR A 161 11.37 -12.36 -8.62
CA TYR A 161 12.70 -11.77 -8.84
C TYR A 161 13.09 -10.90 -7.66
N GLY A 162 14.37 -10.91 -7.30
CA GLY A 162 14.86 -10.09 -6.21
C GLY A 162 16.24 -10.51 -5.75
N LYS A 163 16.60 -10.07 -4.55
CA LYS A 163 17.89 -10.38 -3.94
C LYS A 163 17.68 -10.89 -2.52
N ILE A 164 18.37 -11.96 -2.14
CA ILE A 164 18.45 -12.46 -0.77
C ILE A 164 19.90 -12.33 -0.30
N VAL A 165 20.09 -11.81 0.90
CA VAL A 165 21.39 -11.71 1.57
C VAL A 165 21.28 -12.38 2.94
N ARG A 166 22.19 -13.28 3.23
CA ARG A 166 22.28 -13.93 4.53
C ARG A 166 22.96 -12.97 5.53
N LEU A 167 22.27 -12.63 6.61
CA LEU A 167 22.78 -11.72 7.64
C LEU A 167 23.50 -12.46 8.79
N GLY A 168 23.22 -13.77 8.94
CA GLY A 168 23.84 -14.57 9.98
C GLY A 168 22.82 -15.35 10.81
N LYS A 169 23.29 -15.90 11.96
CA LYS A 169 22.46 -16.67 12.90
C LYS A 169 22.43 -15.98 14.26
N LYS A 170 21.22 -15.80 14.80
CA LYS A 170 21.01 -15.20 16.12
C LYS A 170 19.76 -15.79 16.78
N GLY A 171 19.83 -16.14 18.07
CA GLY A 171 18.69 -16.68 18.82
C GLY A 171 18.13 -17.99 18.24
N GLY A 172 18.98 -18.86 17.65
CA GLY A 172 18.55 -20.10 17.02
C GLY A 172 17.90 -19.94 15.64
N LEU A 173 17.74 -18.72 15.16
CA LEU A 173 17.17 -18.40 13.85
C LEU A 173 18.24 -17.87 12.89
N ILE A 174 18.06 -18.13 11.62
CA ILE A 174 18.86 -17.57 10.53
C ILE A 174 18.13 -16.31 10.02
N HIS A 175 18.87 -15.22 9.88
CA HIS A 175 18.36 -13.92 9.48
C HIS A 175 18.79 -13.60 8.06
N TRP A 176 17.85 -13.04 7.30
CA TRP A 176 17.98 -12.71 5.89
C TRP A 176 17.47 -11.30 5.61
N LYS A 177 18.11 -10.63 4.68
CA LYS A 177 17.59 -9.41 4.04
C LYS A 177 17.10 -9.78 2.64
N VAL A 178 15.85 -9.44 2.34
CA VAL A 178 15.21 -9.72 1.04
C VAL A 178 14.81 -8.41 0.41
N ILE A 179 15.21 -8.21 -0.85
CA ILE A 179 14.89 -7.02 -1.65
C ILE A 179 14.01 -7.45 -2.80
N LEU A 180 12.82 -6.88 -2.91
CA LEU A 180 11.83 -7.13 -3.96
C LEU A 180 11.37 -5.81 -4.58
N TYR A 181 11.00 -5.86 -5.85
CA TYR A 181 10.48 -4.72 -6.62
C TYR A 181 9.01 -4.88 -6.98
N GLU A 182 8.44 -6.05 -6.72
CA GLU A 182 7.02 -6.36 -6.86
C GLU A 182 6.40 -6.71 -5.50
N GLY A 183 5.12 -7.07 -5.45
CA GLY A 183 4.44 -7.37 -4.19
C GLY A 183 3.27 -8.32 -4.43
N LYS A 184 3.55 -9.54 -4.86
CA LYS A 184 2.55 -10.60 -5.02
C LYS A 184 2.04 -11.09 -3.67
N ASN A 185 0.88 -11.72 -3.67
CA ASN A 185 0.31 -12.24 -2.43
C ASN A 185 1.25 -13.23 -1.76
N HIS A 186 1.57 -13.00 -0.47
CA HIS A 186 2.46 -13.80 0.38
C HIS A 186 3.84 -14.07 -0.26
N GLU A 187 4.33 -13.18 -1.08
CA GLU A 187 5.48 -13.42 -1.97
C GLU A 187 6.72 -13.86 -1.21
N VAL A 188 7.15 -13.16 -0.16
CA VAL A 188 8.31 -13.55 0.64
C VAL A 188 8.14 -14.94 1.25
N LYS A 189 6.96 -15.26 1.79
CA LYS A 189 6.67 -16.58 2.38
C LYS A 189 6.73 -17.69 1.33
N ARG A 190 6.22 -17.42 0.12
CA ARG A 190 6.27 -18.35 -1.00
C ARG A 190 7.68 -18.56 -1.53
N ILE A 191 8.52 -17.50 -1.57
CA ILE A 191 9.93 -17.58 -1.93
C ILE A 191 10.64 -18.55 -0.99
N PHE A 192 10.55 -18.34 0.34
CA PHE A 192 11.22 -19.20 1.29
C PHE A 192 10.69 -20.63 1.27
N LYS A 193 9.38 -20.83 1.07
CA LYS A 193 8.79 -22.15 0.88
C LYS A 193 9.38 -22.87 -0.35
N ALA A 194 9.53 -22.19 -1.46
CA ALA A 194 10.13 -22.75 -2.69
C ALA A 194 11.62 -23.09 -2.51
N LEU A 195 12.31 -22.40 -1.60
CA LEU A 195 13.70 -22.65 -1.20
C LEU A 195 13.82 -23.66 -0.05
N GLY A 196 12.77 -24.43 0.25
CA GLY A 196 12.78 -25.47 1.28
C GLY A 196 12.78 -24.97 2.73
N SER A 197 12.47 -23.69 2.97
CA SER A 197 12.46 -23.08 4.30
C SER A 197 11.09 -22.45 4.63
N ALA A 198 10.89 -22.09 5.90
CA ALA A 198 9.67 -21.45 6.37
C ALA A 198 9.99 -20.15 7.12
N VAL A 199 9.23 -19.11 6.79
CA VAL A 199 9.33 -17.80 7.44
C VAL A 199 8.70 -17.88 8.84
N ILE A 200 9.49 -17.60 9.88
CA ILE A 200 9.07 -17.51 11.29
C ILE A 200 8.71 -16.06 11.62
N HIS A 201 9.57 -15.11 11.24
CA HIS A 201 9.33 -13.68 11.40
C HIS A 201 9.53 -12.97 10.07
N LEU A 202 8.65 -12.02 9.79
CA LEU A 202 8.69 -11.17 8.61
C LEU A 202 8.46 -9.71 9.02
N HIS A 203 9.44 -8.89 8.71
CA HIS A 203 9.40 -7.46 8.98
C HIS A 203 9.76 -6.68 7.72
N ARG A 204 8.93 -5.71 7.30
CA ARG A 204 9.32 -4.81 6.22
C ARG A 204 10.12 -3.65 6.78
N GLU A 205 11.42 -3.65 6.53
CA GLU A 205 12.38 -2.64 7.00
C GLU A 205 12.18 -1.31 6.27
N SER A 206 12.03 -1.37 4.93
CA SER A 206 11.78 -0.17 4.14
C SER A 206 10.78 -0.38 3.01
N PHE A 207 10.19 0.71 2.56
CA PHE A 207 9.31 0.80 1.41
C PHE A 207 9.61 2.08 0.64
N ALA A 208 9.93 1.96 -0.65
CA ALA A 208 10.27 3.10 -1.51
C ALA A 208 11.45 3.95 -0.96
N GLY A 209 12.40 3.33 -0.27
CA GLY A 209 13.53 4.00 0.37
C GLY A 209 13.25 4.58 1.77
N ILE A 210 11.98 4.60 2.22
CA ILE A 210 11.63 5.12 3.55
C ILE A 210 11.71 3.99 4.59
N THR A 211 12.28 4.31 5.76
CA THR A 211 12.43 3.43 6.94
C THR A 211 11.60 3.92 8.13
N ALA A 212 11.54 3.12 9.20
CA ALA A 212 10.80 3.48 10.43
C ALA A 212 11.61 4.39 11.38
N ASP A 213 12.69 4.99 10.94
CA ASP A 213 13.61 5.71 11.82
C ASP A 213 12.87 6.54 12.87
N ASN A 214 13.12 6.22 14.14
CA ASN A 214 12.49 6.86 15.32
C ASN A 214 10.96 6.68 15.47
N ILE A 215 10.33 5.76 14.73
CA ILE A 215 8.92 5.42 14.92
C ILE A 215 8.79 4.08 15.64
N SER A 216 8.38 4.12 16.90
CA SER A 216 8.14 2.90 17.69
C SER A 216 7.06 2.01 17.05
N PRO A 217 7.11 0.69 17.23
CA PRO A 217 6.06 -0.22 16.76
C PRO A 217 4.66 0.22 17.20
N GLY A 218 3.71 0.23 16.28
CA GLY A 218 2.33 0.70 16.49
C GLY A 218 2.14 2.21 16.46
N LYS A 219 3.20 2.97 16.24
CA LYS A 219 3.14 4.43 16.07
C LYS A 219 3.21 4.82 14.60
N TYR A 220 2.90 6.09 14.35
CA TYR A 220 2.93 6.69 13.01
C TYR A 220 3.41 8.14 13.10
N ARG A 221 3.82 8.68 11.97
CA ARG A 221 3.97 10.11 11.74
C ARG A 221 3.43 10.50 10.37
N GLU A 222 3.04 11.74 10.22
CA GLU A 222 2.72 12.32 8.91
C GLU A 222 4.02 12.66 8.16
N LEU A 223 4.05 12.42 6.86
CA LEU A 223 5.16 12.86 6.00
C LEU A 223 4.96 14.33 5.60
N HIS A 224 6.03 15.11 5.65
CA HIS A 224 6.03 16.48 5.14
C HIS A 224 6.00 16.49 3.60
N LYS A 225 5.57 17.60 3.01
CA LYS A 225 5.50 17.74 1.54
C LYS A 225 6.84 17.45 0.85
N ASN A 226 7.95 17.91 1.41
CA ASN A 226 9.27 17.65 0.86
C ASN A 226 9.62 16.16 0.87
N GLU A 227 9.28 15.44 1.93
CA GLU A 227 9.49 13.99 2.01
C GLU A 227 8.66 13.24 0.96
N ILE A 228 7.41 13.68 0.72
CA ILE A 228 6.56 13.11 -0.33
C ILE A 228 7.16 13.38 -1.71
N TYR A 229 7.66 14.60 -1.93
CA TYR A 229 8.32 14.98 -3.17
C TYR A 229 9.58 14.14 -3.40
N GLU A 230 10.46 14.04 -2.41
CA GLU A 230 11.67 13.20 -2.45
C GLU A 230 11.35 11.73 -2.69
N LEU A 231 10.31 11.20 -2.02
CA LEU A 231 9.81 9.86 -2.22
C LEU A 231 9.42 9.60 -3.69
N LEU A 232 8.72 10.53 -4.32
CA LEU A 232 8.33 10.41 -5.72
C LEU A 232 9.55 10.51 -6.64
N GLN A 233 10.38 11.52 -6.48
CA GLN A 233 11.56 11.76 -7.31
C GLN A 233 12.57 10.61 -7.25
N SER A 234 12.89 10.10 -6.07
CA SER A 234 13.84 8.99 -5.88
C SER A 234 13.35 7.68 -6.50
N ASN A 235 12.04 7.55 -6.71
CA ASN A 235 11.43 6.39 -7.37
C ASN A 235 11.06 6.66 -8.85
N GLY A 236 11.53 7.77 -9.45
CA GLY A 236 11.27 8.12 -10.84
C GLY A 236 9.82 8.49 -11.14
N LEU A 237 9.07 8.91 -10.11
CA LEU A 237 7.66 9.29 -10.21
C LEU A 237 7.53 10.82 -10.16
N THR A 238 6.50 11.34 -10.83
CA THR A 238 6.16 12.76 -10.79
C THR A 238 4.77 12.96 -10.16
N GLU A 239 4.48 14.18 -9.67
CA GLU A 239 3.15 14.49 -9.12
C GLU A 239 2.02 14.36 -10.16
N LYS A 240 2.37 14.33 -11.46
CA LYS A 240 1.41 14.24 -12.58
C LYS A 240 1.10 12.81 -13.01
N ASP A 241 1.90 11.84 -12.60
CA ASP A 241 1.69 10.42 -12.90
C ASP A 241 0.77 9.78 -11.87
#